data_543a6174ebcde9c5b603afc76a82fa83
#
_entry.id   543a6174ebcde9c5b603afc76a82fa83
#
_cell.length_a   1.000
_cell.length_b   1.000
_cell.length_c   1.000
_cell.angle_alpha   90.00
_cell.angle_beta   90.00
_cell.angle_gamma   90.00
#
_symmetry.space_group_name_H-M   'P 1'
#
loop_
_entity.id
_entity.type
_entity.pdbx_description
1 polymer ?
#
loop_
_entity_poly.entity_id
_entity_poly.type
_entity_poly.pdbx_seq_one_letter_code
_entity_poly.pdbx_strand_id
1 'polypeptide(L)'
;VGMIVSIPFGMIDFSSVATAQVFALPKLMPYALEFDPEVCITLAVVFPMVAIQVIGDVSAACLGSIDRMPTERELSGAIVSQGLTSMVGGLLGGLPTSALGQNVGIICSNKVVNKWVFVIIAAVFAIAGLFPQLSAVLSAIPQPVIGGATVGVFGTITMNGVRMFTREGLTQRTTTIVGTSVVFGLGIWMASGCLAGEGMPTWVPTVIGSNAVTPTAIMAIVLNLILPQTPVVAQHIDAAKDAAVDLVLPESKK
;
A
#
# COMPACT_ATOMS: atom_id res chain seq x y z
N VAL A 1 1.93 -5.90 -26.10
CA VAL A 1 3.20 -5.68 -26.82
C VAL A 1 4.31 -6.44 -26.11
N GLY A 2 4.59 -6.21 -24.81
CA GLY A 2 5.67 -6.87 -24.08
C GLY A 2 5.62 -8.40 -24.14
N MET A 3 4.44 -8.99 -23.99
CA MET A 3 4.25 -10.44 -24.08
C MET A 3 4.59 -10.98 -25.48
N ILE A 4 4.22 -10.27 -26.55
CA ILE A 4 4.54 -10.67 -27.92
C ILE A 4 6.06 -10.63 -28.15
N VAL A 5 6.73 -9.61 -27.63
CA VAL A 5 8.20 -9.49 -27.72
C VAL A 5 8.91 -10.59 -26.93
N SER A 6 8.31 -11.10 -25.85
CA SER A 6 8.93 -12.14 -25.00
C SER A 6 8.88 -13.55 -25.65
N ILE A 7 8.03 -13.77 -26.64
CA ILE A 7 7.91 -15.08 -27.32
C ILE A 7 9.23 -15.52 -27.99
N PRO A 8 9.89 -14.69 -28.84
CA PRO A 8 11.11 -15.09 -29.50
C PRO A 8 12.31 -15.28 -28.54
N PHE A 9 12.23 -14.71 -27.31
CA PHE A 9 13.26 -14.89 -26.29
C PHE A 9 13.04 -16.14 -25.42
N GLY A 10 12.00 -16.95 -25.69
CA GLY A 10 11.71 -18.17 -24.94
C GLY A 10 11.34 -17.92 -23.46
N MET A 11 10.88 -16.72 -23.12
CA MET A 11 10.60 -16.32 -21.73
C MET A 11 9.18 -16.73 -21.28
N ILE A 12 8.37 -17.27 -22.17
CA ILE A 12 7.00 -17.64 -21.88
C ILE A 12 6.88 -19.18 -21.90
N ASP A 13 6.44 -19.73 -20.78
CA ASP A 13 6.13 -21.16 -20.67
C ASP A 13 4.59 -21.36 -20.68
N PHE A 14 4.12 -21.95 -21.75
CA PHE A 14 2.69 -22.29 -21.92
C PHE A 14 2.35 -23.70 -21.43
N SER A 15 3.30 -24.46 -20.89
CA SER A 15 3.05 -25.83 -20.42
C SER A 15 1.99 -25.88 -19.32
N SER A 16 2.02 -24.91 -18.41
CA SER A 16 1.05 -24.75 -17.33
C SER A 16 -0.37 -24.42 -17.84
N VAL A 17 -0.48 -23.70 -18.97
CA VAL A 17 -1.76 -23.37 -19.60
C VAL A 17 -2.38 -24.61 -20.24
N ALA A 18 -1.57 -25.45 -20.89
CA ALA A 18 -2.04 -26.66 -21.57
C ALA A 18 -2.53 -27.75 -20.59
N THR A 19 -1.97 -27.77 -19.37
CA THR A 19 -2.33 -28.73 -18.31
C THR A 19 -3.43 -28.24 -17.39
N ALA A 20 -3.75 -26.94 -17.40
CA ALA A 20 -4.77 -26.36 -16.54
C ALA A 20 -6.19 -26.82 -16.95
N GLN A 21 -7.01 -27.12 -15.94
CA GLN A 21 -8.44 -27.43 -16.16
C GLN A 21 -9.18 -26.21 -16.70
N VAL A 22 -10.12 -26.45 -17.63
CA VAL A 22 -10.93 -25.38 -18.23
C VAL A 22 -11.82 -24.73 -17.18
N PHE A 23 -12.42 -25.53 -16.30
CA PHE A 23 -13.35 -25.07 -15.28
C PHE A 23 -13.07 -25.79 -13.96
N ALA A 24 -12.98 -25.03 -12.88
CA ALA A 24 -12.85 -25.57 -11.53
C ALA A 24 -13.68 -24.75 -10.55
N LEU A 25 -14.43 -25.45 -9.71
CA LEU A 25 -15.14 -24.81 -8.60
C LEU A 25 -14.18 -24.64 -7.40
N PRO A 26 -14.22 -23.50 -6.71
CA PRO A 26 -13.44 -23.30 -5.49
C PRO A 26 -13.85 -24.34 -4.45
N LYS A 27 -12.87 -25.00 -3.84
CA LYS A 27 -13.10 -25.91 -2.74
C LYS A 27 -13.19 -25.11 -1.44
N LEU A 28 -14.26 -25.31 -0.69
CA LEU A 28 -14.37 -24.73 0.64
C LEU A 28 -13.42 -25.48 1.58
N MET A 29 -12.60 -24.72 2.32
CA MET A 29 -11.65 -25.25 3.31
C MET A 29 -10.75 -26.37 2.75
N PRO A 30 -9.93 -26.08 1.71
CA PRO A 30 -9.06 -27.10 1.11
C PRO A 30 -7.96 -27.59 2.06
N TYR A 31 -7.68 -26.83 3.12
CA TYR A 31 -6.70 -27.14 4.16
C TYR A 31 -7.40 -27.40 5.49
N ALA A 32 -6.81 -28.31 6.30
CA ALA A 32 -7.26 -28.52 7.67
C ALA A 32 -7.05 -27.25 8.51
N LEU A 33 -8.00 -26.94 9.39
CA LEU A 33 -7.84 -25.85 10.34
C LEU A 33 -6.93 -26.34 11.47
N GLU A 34 -5.71 -25.83 11.51
CA GLU A 34 -4.79 -25.98 12.63
C GLU A 34 -4.71 -24.66 13.37
N PHE A 35 -4.82 -24.73 14.70
CA PHE A 35 -4.69 -23.56 15.55
C PHE A 35 -3.29 -23.54 16.16
N ASP A 36 -2.42 -22.72 15.61
CA ASP A 36 -1.10 -22.46 16.13
C ASP A 36 -1.08 -21.10 16.85
N PRO A 37 -0.84 -21.08 18.19
CA PRO A 37 -0.81 -19.84 18.95
C PRO A 37 0.28 -18.85 18.48
N GLU A 38 1.44 -19.34 18.03
CA GLU A 38 2.55 -18.49 17.56
C GLU A 38 2.15 -17.73 16.27
N VAL A 39 1.52 -18.46 15.34
CA VAL A 39 0.98 -17.87 14.11
C VAL A 39 -0.12 -16.86 14.42
N CYS A 40 -1.01 -17.16 15.36
CA CYS A 40 -2.07 -16.24 15.77
C CYS A 40 -1.53 -14.94 16.36
N ILE A 41 -0.51 -15.01 17.22
CA ILE A 41 0.14 -13.82 17.80
C ILE A 41 0.82 -13.01 16.68
N THR A 42 1.53 -13.66 15.79
CA THR A 42 2.17 -13.00 14.63
C THR A 42 1.14 -12.27 13.77
N LEU A 43 0.03 -12.90 13.43
CA LEU A 43 -1.05 -12.29 12.68
C LEU A 43 -1.71 -11.13 13.44
N ALA A 44 -1.91 -11.25 14.75
CA ALA A 44 -2.46 -10.19 15.58
C ALA A 44 -1.58 -8.92 15.58
N VAL A 45 -0.28 -9.04 15.37
CA VAL A 45 0.64 -7.91 15.21
C VAL A 45 0.63 -7.36 13.77
N VAL A 46 0.52 -8.23 12.77
CA VAL A 46 0.54 -7.84 11.35
C VAL A 46 -0.74 -7.16 10.90
N PHE A 47 -1.92 -7.64 11.34
CA PHE A 47 -3.21 -7.08 10.90
C PHE A 47 -3.39 -5.57 11.20
N PRO A 48 -3.02 -5.02 12.37
CA PRO A 48 -3.04 -3.58 12.59
C PRO A 48 -2.17 -2.80 11.59
N MET A 49 -1.02 -3.34 11.17
CA MET A 49 -0.17 -2.71 10.16
C MET A 49 -0.84 -2.68 8.79
N VAL A 50 -1.52 -3.77 8.42
CA VAL A 50 -2.34 -3.81 7.20
C VAL A 50 -3.48 -2.80 7.28
N ALA A 51 -4.12 -2.63 8.43
CA ALA A 51 -5.17 -1.62 8.62
C ALA A 51 -4.62 -0.19 8.42
N ILE A 52 -3.44 0.13 8.93
CA ILE A 52 -2.77 1.42 8.70
C ILE A 52 -2.49 1.61 7.20
N GLN A 53 -2.02 0.58 6.50
CA GLN A 53 -1.82 0.63 5.04
C GLN A 53 -3.14 0.92 4.31
N VAL A 54 -4.23 0.25 4.65
CA VAL A 54 -5.56 0.49 4.05
C VAL A 54 -6.02 1.94 4.26
N ILE A 55 -5.80 2.50 5.46
CA ILE A 55 -6.09 3.92 5.74
C ILE A 55 -5.30 4.82 4.80
N GLY A 56 -4.01 4.54 4.62
CA GLY A 56 -3.15 5.27 3.69
C GLY A 56 -3.63 5.19 2.25
N ASP A 57 -3.93 3.99 1.76
CA ASP A 57 -4.36 3.74 0.39
C ASP A 57 -5.72 4.42 0.08
N VAL A 58 -6.69 4.31 1.00
CA VAL A 58 -8.01 4.96 0.85
C VAL A 58 -7.86 6.48 0.89
N SER A 59 -7.03 7.00 1.78
CA SER A 59 -6.76 8.45 1.87
C SER A 59 -6.10 8.97 0.60
N ALA A 60 -5.10 8.25 0.07
CA ALA A 60 -4.43 8.59 -1.18
C ALA A 60 -5.39 8.51 -2.38
N ALA A 61 -6.27 7.50 -2.43
CA ALA A 61 -7.27 7.36 -3.49
C ALA A 61 -8.29 8.51 -3.47
N CYS A 62 -8.83 8.85 -2.30
CA CYS A 62 -9.77 9.96 -2.15
C CYS A 62 -9.12 11.30 -2.51
N LEU A 63 -7.92 11.54 -2.00
CA LEU A 63 -7.19 12.78 -2.26
C LEU A 63 -6.80 12.92 -3.74
N GLY A 64 -6.29 11.86 -4.35
CA GLY A 64 -5.81 11.89 -5.73
C GLY A 64 -6.94 11.89 -6.78
N SER A 65 -8.13 11.38 -6.45
CA SER A 65 -9.22 11.26 -7.42
C SER A 65 -10.32 12.31 -7.27
N ILE A 66 -10.69 12.69 -6.03
CA ILE A 66 -11.82 13.58 -5.71
C ILE A 66 -11.44 14.77 -4.82
N ASP A 67 -10.16 15.01 -4.61
CA ASP A 67 -9.59 16.14 -3.86
C ASP A 67 -10.15 16.36 -2.45
N ARG A 68 -10.54 15.27 -1.76
CA ARG A 68 -10.98 15.33 -0.36
C ARG A 68 -10.36 14.23 0.49
N MET A 69 -10.34 14.42 1.80
CA MET A 69 -10.02 13.34 2.73
C MET A 69 -11.22 12.40 2.90
N PRO A 70 -10.99 11.11 3.13
CA PRO A 70 -12.06 10.17 3.45
C PRO A 70 -12.67 10.51 4.82
N THR A 71 -13.94 10.19 4.97
CA THR A 71 -14.65 10.28 6.24
C THR A 71 -14.28 9.08 7.14
N GLU A 72 -14.48 9.23 8.46
CA GLU A 72 -14.25 8.12 9.42
C GLU A 72 -15.06 6.87 9.07
N ARG A 73 -16.30 7.05 8.55
CA ARG A 73 -17.15 5.95 8.13
C ARG A 73 -16.59 5.22 6.90
N GLU A 74 -15.97 5.93 5.96
CA GLU A 74 -15.32 5.34 4.78
C GLU A 74 -14.07 4.56 5.20
N LEU A 75 -13.27 5.10 6.12
CA LEU A 75 -12.08 4.42 6.64
C LEU A 75 -12.44 3.16 7.42
N SER A 76 -13.42 3.26 8.33
CA SER A 76 -13.92 2.11 9.10
C SER A 76 -14.49 1.03 8.17
N GLY A 77 -15.29 1.43 7.17
CA GLY A 77 -15.83 0.53 6.17
C GLY A 77 -14.75 -0.19 5.36
N ALA A 78 -13.68 0.51 5.00
CA ALA A 78 -12.55 -0.06 4.26
C ALA A 78 -11.81 -1.14 5.08
N ILE A 79 -11.55 -0.87 6.36
CA ILE A 79 -10.88 -1.82 7.27
C ILE A 79 -11.74 -3.08 7.47
N VAL A 80 -13.04 -2.90 7.73
CA VAL A 80 -13.98 -4.02 7.89
C VAL A 80 -14.09 -4.83 6.60
N SER A 81 -14.19 -4.17 5.46
CA SER A 81 -14.21 -4.82 4.14
C SER A 81 -12.95 -5.64 3.89
N GLN A 82 -11.79 -5.09 4.22
CA GLN A 82 -10.49 -5.78 4.10
C GLN A 82 -10.45 -7.06 4.96
N GLY A 83 -10.89 -6.96 6.22
CA GLY A 83 -10.93 -8.10 7.13
C GLY A 83 -11.90 -9.19 6.64
N LEU A 84 -13.09 -8.79 6.20
CA LEU A 84 -14.10 -9.71 5.68
C LEU A 84 -13.62 -10.42 4.39
N THR A 85 -13.01 -9.68 3.49
CA THR A 85 -12.48 -10.24 2.23
C THR A 85 -11.33 -11.22 2.50
N SER A 86 -10.44 -10.91 3.45
CA SER A 86 -9.36 -11.81 3.88
C SER A 86 -9.91 -13.09 4.53
N MET A 87 -10.97 -12.98 5.33
CA MET A 87 -11.64 -14.13 5.94
C MET A 87 -12.25 -15.05 4.87
N VAL A 88 -12.99 -14.47 3.91
CA VAL A 88 -13.58 -15.23 2.79
C VAL A 88 -12.48 -15.85 1.92
N GLY A 89 -11.41 -15.10 1.64
CA GLY A 89 -10.26 -15.61 0.89
C GLY A 89 -9.62 -16.82 1.57
N GLY A 90 -9.40 -16.74 2.89
CA GLY A 90 -8.87 -17.84 3.68
C GLY A 90 -9.76 -19.09 3.69
N LEU A 91 -11.09 -18.92 3.80
CA LEU A 91 -12.07 -20.01 3.70
C LEU A 91 -12.04 -20.71 2.33
N LEU A 92 -11.67 -20.01 1.28
CA LEU A 92 -11.52 -20.56 -0.08
C LEU A 92 -10.09 -21.09 -0.33
N GLY A 93 -9.21 -21.11 0.69
CA GLY A 93 -7.82 -21.58 0.59
C GLY A 93 -6.89 -20.58 -0.09
N GLY A 94 -7.31 -19.32 -0.22
CA GLY A 94 -6.47 -18.25 -0.73
C GLY A 94 -5.64 -17.57 0.36
N LEU A 95 -4.69 -16.74 -0.06
CA LEU A 95 -3.92 -15.89 0.85
C LEU A 95 -4.79 -14.72 1.34
N PRO A 96 -4.48 -14.15 2.52
CA PRO A 96 -5.09 -12.92 2.97
C PRO A 96 -4.93 -11.81 1.91
N THR A 97 -6.01 -11.13 1.61
CA THR A 97 -6.00 -10.03 0.63
C THR A 97 -5.54 -8.74 1.27
N SER A 98 -4.94 -7.85 0.50
CA SER A 98 -4.60 -6.49 0.92
C SER A 98 -4.97 -5.50 -0.17
N ALA A 99 -5.21 -4.26 0.22
CA ALA A 99 -5.31 -3.18 -0.75
C ALA A 99 -3.98 -3.01 -1.48
N LEU A 100 -4.04 -2.88 -2.80
CA LEU A 100 -2.86 -2.72 -3.63
C LEU A 100 -2.69 -1.24 -4.00
N GLY A 101 -1.64 -0.61 -3.51
CA GLY A 101 -1.30 0.79 -3.81
C GLY A 101 -1.18 1.07 -5.32
N GLN A 102 -0.85 0.06 -6.13
CA GLN A 102 -0.85 0.16 -7.59
C GLN A 102 -2.24 0.53 -8.15
N ASN A 103 -3.31 -0.04 -7.58
CA ASN A 103 -4.68 0.29 -7.98
C ASN A 103 -5.04 1.74 -7.60
N VAL A 104 -4.54 2.23 -6.48
CA VAL A 104 -4.66 3.64 -6.09
C VAL A 104 -4.05 4.55 -7.16
N GLY A 105 -2.84 4.22 -7.64
CA GLY A 105 -2.19 4.95 -8.74
C GLY A 105 -3.05 5.00 -10.01
N ILE A 106 -3.67 3.88 -10.38
CA ILE A 106 -4.57 3.79 -11.55
C ILE A 106 -5.83 4.64 -11.34
N ILE A 107 -6.46 4.57 -10.18
CA ILE A 107 -7.65 5.36 -9.83
C ILE A 107 -7.34 6.86 -9.92
N CYS A 108 -6.23 7.28 -9.32
CA CYS A 108 -5.80 8.68 -9.32
C CYS A 108 -5.50 9.21 -10.73
N SER A 109 -4.90 8.37 -11.59
CA SER A 109 -4.56 8.74 -12.97
C SER A 109 -5.79 8.86 -13.86
N ASN A 110 -6.76 7.96 -13.71
CA ASN A 110 -7.96 7.91 -14.53
C ASN A 110 -9.15 8.66 -13.92
N LYS A 111 -9.10 9.01 -12.63
CA LYS A 111 -10.16 9.66 -11.85
C LYS A 111 -11.51 8.91 -11.90
N VAL A 112 -11.46 7.59 -12.05
CA VAL A 112 -12.64 6.73 -12.08
C VAL A 112 -12.99 6.31 -10.66
N VAL A 113 -14.06 6.88 -10.12
CA VAL A 113 -14.53 6.66 -8.73
C VAL A 113 -15.94 6.05 -8.66
N ASN A 114 -16.49 5.65 -9.80
CA ASN A 114 -17.85 5.10 -9.84
C ASN A 114 -17.86 3.67 -9.26
N LYS A 115 -18.63 3.46 -8.20
CA LYS A 115 -18.77 2.14 -7.53
C LYS A 115 -19.18 1.01 -8.46
N TRP A 116 -19.99 1.28 -9.47
CA TRP A 116 -20.45 0.26 -10.43
C TRP A 116 -19.32 -0.31 -11.28
N VAL A 117 -18.32 0.50 -11.60
CA VAL A 117 -17.11 0.03 -12.32
C VAL A 117 -16.38 -1.02 -11.48
N PHE A 118 -16.22 -0.77 -10.18
CA PHE A 118 -15.58 -1.74 -9.27
C PHE A 118 -16.41 -3.01 -9.08
N VAL A 119 -17.75 -2.90 -9.04
CA VAL A 119 -18.63 -4.08 -8.99
C VAL A 119 -18.49 -4.93 -10.24
N ILE A 120 -18.44 -4.31 -11.42
CA ILE A 120 -18.23 -5.03 -12.70
C ILE A 120 -16.86 -5.71 -12.69
N ILE A 121 -15.81 -5.01 -12.26
CA ILE A 121 -14.46 -5.59 -12.14
C ILE A 121 -14.47 -6.80 -11.20
N ALA A 122 -15.11 -6.68 -10.04
CA ALA A 122 -15.24 -7.79 -9.09
C ALA A 122 -15.97 -8.99 -9.69
N ALA A 123 -17.05 -8.75 -10.44
CA ALA A 123 -17.79 -9.81 -11.15
C ALA A 123 -16.91 -10.49 -12.22
N VAL A 124 -16.14 -9.72 -12.98
CA VAL A 124 -15.20 -10.26 -13.97
C VAL A 124 -14.14 -11.12 -13.31
N PHE A 125 -13.55 -10.68 -12.19
CA PHE A 125 -12.58 -11.48 -11.45
C PHE A 125 -13.19 -12.73 -10.82
N ALA A 126 -14.42 -12.65 -10.32
CA ALA A 126 -15.13 -13.82 -9.79
C ALA A 126 -15.37 -14.88 -10.88
N ILE A 127 -15.79 -14.45 -12.06
CA ILE A 127 -15.96 -15.35 -13.23
C ILE A 127 -14.59 -15.90 -13.66
N ALA A 128 -13.58 -15.03 -13.76
CA ALA A 128 -12.23 -15.45 -14.15
C ALA A 128 -11.63 -16.48 -13.18
N GLY A 129 -11.95 -16.38 -11.89
CA GLY A 129 -11.53 -17.36 -10.88
C GLY A 129 -12.09 -18.77 -11.07
N LEU A 130 -13.19 -18.92 -11.82
CA LEU A 130 -13.75 -20.22 -12.17
C LEU A 130 -13.01 -20.89 -13.35
N PHE A 131 -12.15 -20.15 -14.05
CA PHE A 131 -11.38 -20.62 -15.19
C PHE A 131 -9.88 -20.64 -14.89
N PRO A 132 -9.32 -21.75 -14.35
CA PRO A 132 -7.89 -21.88 -14.05
C PRO A 132 -6.97 -21.61 -15.24
N GLN A 133 -7.41 -21.88 -16.46
CA GLN A 133 -6.65 -21.57 -17.67
C GLN A 133 -6.36 -20.08 -17.82
N LEU A 134 -7.31 -19.20 -17.47
CA LEU A 134 -7.10 -17.76 -17.52
C LEU A 134 -6.03 -17.34 -16.50
N SER A 135 -6.08 -17.92 -15.31
CA SER A 135 -5.06 -17.71 -14.26
C SER A 135 -3.67 -18.18 -14.72
N ALA A 136 -3.60 -19.35 -15.37
CA ALA A 136 -2.36 -19.88 -15.92
C ALA A 136 -1.78 -18.97 -17.03
N VAL A 137 -2.61 -18.40 -17.91
CA VAL A 137 -2.18 -17.43 -18.92
C VAL A 137 -1.61 -16.17 -18.27
N LEU A 138 -2.27 -15.65 -17.22
CA LEU A 138 -1.77 -14.48 -16.50
C LEU A 138 -0.46 -14.76 -15.78
N SER A 139 -0.31 -15.95 -15.21
CA SER A 139 0.93 -16.39 -14.55
C SER A 139 2.09 -16.64 -15.51
N ALA A 140 1.79 -16.89 -16.79
CA ALA A 140 2.79 -17.05 -17.84
C ALA A 140 3.42 -15.72 -18.30
N ILE A 141 2.94 -14.56 -17.83
CA ILE A 141 3.50 -13.26 -18.17
C ILE A 141 4.89 -13.12 -17.53
N PRO A 142 5.97 -12.90 -18.31
CA PRO A 142 7.32 -12.77 -17.78
C PRO A 142 7.45 -11.57 -16.82
N GLN A 143 8.19 -11.77 -15.73
CA GLN A 143 8.45 -10.71 -14.71
C GLN A 143 8.99 -9.39 -15.29
N PRO A 144 9.92 -9.40 -16.28
CA PRO A 144 10.40 -8.15 -16.89
C PRO A 144 9.30 -7.34 -17.58
N VAL A 145 8.29 -8.02 -18.17
CA VAL A 145 7.15 -7.36 -18.82
C VAL A 145 6.27 -6.67 -17.78
N ILE A 146 5.99 -7.38 -16.69
CA ILE A 146 5.23 -6.83 -15.56
C ILE A 146 6.00 -5.65 -14.94
N GLY A 147 7.30 -5.82 -14.69
CA GLY A 147 8.16 -4.77 -14.15
C GLY A 147 8.14 -3.50 -15.00
N GLY A 148 8.31 -3.63 -16.31
CA GLY A 148 8.25 -2.48 -17.23
C GLY A 148 6.90 -1.78 -17.25
N ALA A 149 5.79 -2.53 -17.19
CA ALA A 149 4.45 -1.96 -17.15
C ALA A 149 4.15 -1.21 -15.84
N THR A 150 4.73 -1.66 -14.72
CA THR A 150 4.45 -1.11 -13.38
C THR A 150 5.29 0.12 -13.02
N VAL A 151 6.38 0.42 -13.71
CA VAL A 151 7.25 1.58 -13.41
C VAL A 151 6.47 2.89 -13.35
N GLY A 152 5.62 3.16 -14.36
CA GLY A 152 4.80 4.38 -14.38
C GLY A 152 3.77 4.44 -13.25
N VAL A 153 3.21 3.28 -12.90
CA VAL A 153 2.24 3.16 -11.80
C VAL A 153 2.92 3.45 -10.46
N PHE A 154 4.11 2.88 -10.22
CA PHE A 154 4.88 3.16 -9.00
C PHE A 154 5.29 4.63 -8.89
N GLY A 155 5.64 5.27 -10.01
CA GLY A 155 5.89 6.71 -10.04
C GLY A 155 4.67 7.52 -9.57
N THR A 156 3.48 7.17 -10.05
CA THR A 156 2.22 7.82 -9.65
C THR A 156 1.93 7.60 -8.15
N ILE A 157 2.13 6.39 -7.64
CA ILE A 157 1.95 6.07 -6.22
C ILE A 157 2.88 6.90 -5.35
N THR A 158 4.16 6.97 -5.72
CA THR A 158 5.16 7.79 -5.01
C THR A 158 4.73 9.25 -4.95
N MET A 159 4.30 9.81 -6.07
CA MET A 159 3.83 11.20 -6.11
C MET A 159 2.54 11.43 -5.30
N ASN A 160 1.64 10.45 -5.24
CA ASN A 160 0.47 10.54 -4.37
C ASN A 160 0.86 10.52 -2.88
N GLY A 161 1.83 9.69 -2.49
CA GLY A 161 2.42 9.72 -1.15
C GLY A 161 3.01 11.09 -0.82
N VAL A 162 3.78 11.67 -1.74
CA VAL A 162 4.35 13.03 -1.58
C VAL A 162 3.25 14.06 -1.40
N ARG A 163 2.22 14.07 -2.24
CA ARG A 163 1.07 14.98 -2.12
C ARG A 163 0.36 14.87 -0.78
N MET A 164 0.28 13.67 -0.23
CA MET A 164 -0.44 13.42 1.02
C MET A 164 0.24 14.10 2.22
N PHE A 165 1.55 13.96 2.38
CA PHE A 165 2.24 14.61 3.49
C PHE A 165 2.60 16.10 3.25
N THR A 166 2.57 16.57 1.98
CA THR A 166 2.79 17.99 1.67
C THR A 166 1.51 18.83 1.74
N ARG A 167 0.34 18.19 1.85
CA ARG A 167 -0.96 18.89 1.84
C ARG A 167 -1.13 19.91 2.98
N GLU A 168 -0.68 19.57 4.16
CA GLU A 168 -0.77 20.45 5.36
C GLU A 168 0.42 21.41 5.50
N GLY A 169 1.30 21.45 4.48
CA GLY A 169 2.55 22.20 4.49
C GLY A 169 3.70 21.41 5.13
N LEU A 170 4.89 21.63 4.59
CA LEU A 170 6.12 21.02 5.09
C LEU A 170 6.66 21.86 6.27
N THR A 171 6.24 21.51 7.47
CA THR A 171 6.85 22.06 8.68
C THR A 171 8.16 21.35 8.98
N GLN A 172 9.07 21.99 9.71
CA GLN A 172 10.32 21.36 10.16
C GLN A 172 10.03 20.04 10.91
N ARG A 173 8.97 20.03 11.73
CA ARG A 173 8.52 18.84 12.47
C ARG A 173 8.09 17.72 11.51
N THR A 174 7.19 18.02 10.56
CA THR A 174 6.69 17.03 9.59
C THR A 174 7.82 16.48 8.73
N THR A 175 8.72 17.35 8.27
CA THR A 175 9.89 16.95 7.48
C THR A 175 10.80 16.00 8.27
N THR A 176 11.06 16.31 9.55
CA THR A 176 11.87 15.46 10.41
C THR A 176 11.21 14.10 10.65
N ILE A 177 9.91 14.07 10.97
CA ILE A 177 9.18 12.82 11.20
C ILE A 177 9.20 11.95 9.95
N VAL A 178 8.79 12.49 8.80
CA VAL A 178 8.70 11.74 7.55
C VAL A 178 10.09 11.29 7.09
N GLY A 179 11.05 12.20 7.03
CA GLY A 179 12.40 11.91 6.56
C GLY A 179 13.09 10.85 7.40
N THR A 180 13.11 11.02 8.73
CA THR A 180 13.75 10.06 9.64
C THR A 180 13.06 8.70 9.61
N SER A 181 11.72 8.67 9.59
CA SER A 181 10.97 7.42 9.58
C SER A 181 11.19 6.62 8.29
N VAL A 182 11.19 7.28 7.13
CA VAL A 182 11.43 6.63 5.84
C VAL A 182 12.86 6.08 5.77
N VAL A 183 13.87 6.88 6.16
CA VAL A 183 15.27 6.44 6.16
C VAL A 183 15.47 5.27 7.12
N PHE A 184 14.88 5.33 8.31
CA PHE A 184 14.97 4.25 9.30
C PHE A 184 14.34 2.96 8.78
N GLY A 185 13.12 3.03 8.21
CA GLY A 185 12.44 1.86 7.67
C GLY A 185 13.16 1.23 6.47
N LEU A 186 13.65 2.05 5.55
CA LEU A 186 14.46 1.58 4.43
C LEU A 186 15.80 0.99 4.92
N GLY A 187 16.43 1.61 5.92
CA GLY A 187 17.68 1.13 6.50
C GLY A 187 17.55 -0.27 7.10
N ILE A 188 16.51 -0.53 7.87
CA ILE A 188 16.22 -1.87 8.42
C ILE A 188 15.97 -2.88 7.31
N TRP A 189 15.15 -2.53 6.33
CA TRP A 189 14.82 -3.44 5.23
C TRP A 189 16.02 -3.78 4.34
N MET A 190 16.89 -2.79 4.06
CA MET A 190 18.09 -3.00 3.24
C MET A 190 19.20 -3.75 3.99
N ALA A 191 19.28 -3.59 5.31
CA ALA A 191 20.22 -4.31 6.15
C ALA A 191 19.64 -5.67 6.56
N SER A 192 19.46 -6.57 5.59
CA SER A 192 18.90 -7.91 5.84
C SER A 192 19.66 -8.63 6.95
N GLY A 193 18.93 -9.07 7.98
CA GLY A 193 19.50 -9.77 9.14
C GLY A 193 19.91 -8.87 10.31
N CYS A 194 19.79 -7.54 10.23
CA CYS A 194 20.12 -6.65 11.35
C CYS A 194 19.27 -6.93 12.61
N LEU A 195 18.06 -7.50 12.45
CA LEU A 195 17.17 -7.89 13.53
C LEU A 195 17.22 -9.40 13.87
N ALA A 196 18.10 -10.17 13.23
CA ALA A 196 18.23 -11.62 13.43
C ALA A 196 19.37 -11.97 14.41
N GLY A 197 19.49 -11.24 15.53
CA GLY A 197 20.49 -11.51 16.57
C GLY A 197 20.10 -12.68 17.50
N GLU A 198 21.10 -13.32 18.11
CA GLU A 198 20.87 -14.34 19.16
C GLU A 198 20.10 -13.72 20.33
N GLY A 199 18.97 -14.34 20.68
CA GLY A 199 18.06 -13.87 21.74
C GLY A 199 16.89 -13.00 21.26
N MET A 200 16.80 -12.69 19.97
CA MET A 200 15.66 -11.95 19.44
C MET A 200 14.51 -12.93 19.14
N PRO A 201 13.27 -12.63 19.56
CA PRO A 201 12.12 -13.46 19.22
C PRO A 201 11.94 -13.59 17.70
N THR A 202 11.57 -14.74 17.19
CA THR A 202 11.43 -15.05 15.75
C THR A 202 10.45 -14.14 15.01
N TRP A 203 9.45 -13.62 15.71
CA TRP A 203 8.47 -12.69 15.13
C TRP A 203 9.05 -11.30 14.80
N VAL A 204 10.11 -10.85 15.48
CA VAL A 204 10.70 -9.52 15.25
C VAL A 204 11.27 -9.38 13.85
N PRO A 205 12.21 -10.23 13.39
CA PRO A 205 12.70 -10.14 12.02
C PRO A 205 11.60 -10.41 10.99
N THR A 206 10.62 -11.26 11.30
CA THR A 206 9.52 -11.57 10.39
C THR A 206 8.54 -10.40 10.23
N VAL A 207 8.19 -9.69 11.29
CA VAL A 207 7.20 -8.61 11.27
C VAL A 207 7.85 -7.27 10.91
N ILE A 208 9.00 -6.96 11.52
CA ILE A 208 9.64 -5.64 11.40
C ILE A 208 10.65 -5.63 10.26
N GLY A 209 11.39 -6.72 10.05
CA GLY A 209 12.46 -6.81 9.06
C GLY A 209 12.02 -7.22 7.66
N SER A 210 10.82 -7.77 7.49
CA SER A 210 10.36 -8.31 6.19
C SER A 210 10.03 -7.22 5.15
N ASN A 211 9.68 -6.02 5.58
CA ASN A 211 9.35 -4.90 4.70
C ASN A 211 9.70 -3.56 5.34
N ALA A 212 9.85 -2.51 4.52
CA ALA A 212 10.17 -1.17 5.00
C ALA A 212 8.98 -0.43 5.64
N VAL A 213 7.75 -0.86 5.37
CA VAL A 213 6.53 -0.12 5.77
C VAL A 213 6.34 -0.19 7.28
N THR A 214 6.48 -1.38 7.86
CA THR A 214 6.27 -1.61 9.31
C THR A 214 7.20 -0.76 10.18
N PRO A 215 8.54 -0.82 10.01
CA PRO A 215 9.45 0.00 10.82
C PRO A 215 9.29 1.51 10.54
N THR A 216 8.95 1.91 9.29
CA THR A 216 8.64 3.31 8.98
C THR A 216 7.42 3.79 9.75
N ALA A 217 6.34 3.02 9.77
CA ALA A 217 5.11 3.38 10.47
C ALA A 217 5.33 3.47 11.99
N ILE A 218 6.02 2.49 12.57
CA ILE A 218 6.35 2.50 14.01
C ILE A 218 7.18 3.74 14.36
N MET A 219 8.23 4.02 13.57
CA MET A 219 9.11 5.18 13.82
C MET A 219 8.35 6.50 13.66
N ALA A 220 7.46 6.60 12.68
CA ALA A 220 6.63 7.79 12.49
C ALA A 220 5.70 8.03 13.67
N ILE A 221 5.07 6.99 14.22
CA ILE A 221 4.22 7.08 15.40
C ILE A 221 5.05 7.51 16.62
N VAL A 222 6.18 6.86 16.85
CA VAL A 222 7.08 7.18 17.99
C VAL A 222 7.56 8.63 17.91
N LEU A 223 8.05 9.06 16.75
CA LEU A 223 8.50 10.44 16.56
C LEU A 223 7.34 11.45 16.70
N ASN A 224 6.16 11.10 16.22
CA ASN A 224 4.99 11.97 16.36
C ASN A 224 4.54 12.15 17.81
N LEU A 225 4.76 11.14 18.66
CA LEU A 225 4.48 11.21 20.10
C LEU A 225 5.57 11.96 20.87
N ILE A 226 6.84 11.82 20.48
CA ILE A 226 7.99 12.40 21.18
C ILE A 226 8.20 13.87 20.79
N LEU A 227 8.07 14.21 19.49
CA LEU A 227 8.32 15.57 19.04
C LEU A 227 7.15 16.50 19.46
N PRO A 228 7.46 17.64 20.08
CA PRO A 228 6.44 18.59 20.50
C PRO A 228 5.62 19.09 19.32
N GLN A 229 4.32 19.21 19.53
CA GLN A 229 3.42 19.79 18.53
C GLN A 229 3.65 21.29 18.48
N THR A 230 4.17 21.80 17.38
CA THR A 230 4.16 23.25 17.13
C THR A 230 2.71 23.65 16.85
N PRO A 231 2.11 24.54 17.64
CA PRO A 231 0.73 24.95 17.40
C PRO A 231 0.62 25.60 16.01
N VAL A 232 -0.28 25.10 15.19
CA VAL A 232 -0.56 25.59 13.81
C VAL A 232 -0.85 27.10 13.82
N VAL A 233 -1.36 27.61 14.93
CA VAL A 233 -1.62 29.04 15.16
C VAL A 233 -0.35 29.88 15.08
N ALA A 234 0.80 29.40 15.57
CA ALA A 234 2.05 30.15 15.50
C ALA A 234 2.55 30.29 14.04
N GLN A 235 2.37 29.29 13.21
CA GLN A 235 2.78 29.34 11.80
C GLN A 235 1.92 30.29 10.97
N HIS A 236 0.62 30.34 11.22
CA HIS A 236 -0.26 31.33 10.55
C HIS A 236 0.04 32.75 10.99
N ILE A 237 0.46 32.97 12.24
CA ILE A 237 0.87 34.28 12.76
C ILE A 237 2.21 34.69 12.14
N ASP A 238 3.17 33.79 12.01
CA ASP A 238 4.47 34.08 11.40
C ASP A 238 4.32 34.33 9.89
N ALA A 239 3.55 33.52 9.17
CA ALA A 239 3.22 33.77 7.76
C ALA A 239 2.45 35.08 7.54
N ALA A 240 1.55 35.43 8.46
CA ALA A 240 0.82 36.70 8.39
C ALA A 240 1.73 37.88 8.73
N LYS A 241 2.71 37.73 9.63
CA LYS A 241 3.73 38.76 9.91
C LYS A 241 4.65 38.98 8.72
N ASP A 242 5.13 37.90 8.08
CA ASP A 242 5.99 37.97 6.92
C ASP A 242 5.24 38.64 5.74
N ALA A 243 3.99 38.29 5.50
CA ALA A 243 3.14 38.95 4.50
C ALA A 243 2.88 40.42 4.84
N ALA A 244 2.72 40.76 6.12
CA ALA A 244 2.54 42.15 6.56
C ALA A 244 3.84 42.98 6.42
N VAL A 245 5.00 42.38 6.67
CA VAL A 245 6.31 43.02 6.46
C VAL A 245 6.56 43.29 4.98
N ASP A 246 6.26 42.35 4.09
CA ASP A 246 6.37 42.52 2.64
C ASP A 246 5.40 43.60 2.08
N LEU A 247 4.27 43.82 2.74
CA LEU A 247 3.30 44.83 2.37
C LEU A 247 3.69 46.23 2.84
N VAL A 248 4.41 46.34 3.98
CA VAL A 248 4.81 47.61 4.61
C VAL A 248 6.17 48.09 4.09
N LEU A 249 7.02 47.18 3.58
CA LEU A 249 8.35 47.51 3.05
C LEU A 249 8.52 47.11 1.57
N PRO A 250 7.72 47.64 0.63
CA PRO A 250 7.82 47.29 -0.78
C PRO A 250 9.08 47.83 -1.49
N GLU A 251 9.86 48.72 -0.88
CA GLU A 251 10.97 49.44 -1.52
C GLU A 251 12.38 48.96 -1.23
N SER A 252 12.57 47.89 -0.47
CA SER A 252 13.91 47.41 -0.12
C SER A 252 14.56 46.46 -1.13
N LYS A 253 13.92 46.18 -2.26
CA LYS A 253 14.47 45.35 -3.36
C LYS A 253 14.60 46.14 -4.67
N LYS A 254 15.39 47.20 -4.66
CA LYS A 254 15.98 47.77 -5.89
C LYS A 254 17.47 47.88 -5.73
#